data_57686baeb0a796cd83de7fc6b932fdff
#
_entry.id   57686baeb0a796cd83de7fc6b932fdff
#
_cell.length_a   1.000
_cell.length_b   1.000
_cell.length_c   1.000
_cell.angle_alpha   90.00
_cell.angle_beta   90.00
_cell.angle_gamma   90.00
#
_symmetry.space_group_name_H-M   'P 1'
#
loop_
_entity.id
_entity.type
_entity.pdbx_description
1 polymer ?
#
loop_
_entity_poly.entity_id
_entity_poly.type
_entity_poly.pdbx_seq_one_letter_code
_entity_poly.pdbx_strand_id
1 'polypeptide(L)'
;GKILDESNVRLVIVDSLMGHYRAEYLGRATLAMRQHRLNRFMHLLTRTAETRNVAIVITNQVMSAPDTFFGDPTRPVGGHVVAHTSTYRIFLRKSGKNRIAKMKDSPYHPEQDAVFTLNEKGIDDPIDGSKKKINK
;
A
#
# COMPACT_ATOMS: atom_id res chain seq x y z
N GLY A 1 -12.56 -17.69 -5.64
CA GLY A 1 -12.33 -18.46 -6.84
C GLY A 1 -13.42 -18.27 -7.89
N LYS A 2 -14.64 -18.75 -7.64
CA LYS A 2 -15.73 -18.78 -8.63
C LYS A 2 -16.04 -17.44 -9.30
N ILE A 3 -16.15 -16.35 -8.52
CA ILE A 3 -16.45 -15.01 -9.07
C ILE A 3 -15.40 -14.55 -10.08
N LEU A 4 -14.12 -14.83 -9.82
CA LEU A 4 -13.04 -14.47 -10.74
C LEU A 4 -13.05 -15.29 -12.02
N ASP A 5 -13.56 -16.52 -11.97
CA ASP A 5 -13.65 -17.41 -13.12
C ASP A 5 -14.89 -17.12 -13.98
N GLU A 6 -16.00 -16.75 -13.36
CA GLU A 6 -17.29 -16.49 -14.01
C GLU A 6 -17.43 -15.06 -14.54
N SER A 7 -16.61 -14.12 -14.02
CA SER A 7 -16.65 -12.70 -14.37
C SER A 7 -15.30 -12.29 -14.95
N ASN A 8 -15.31 -11.43 -15.97
CA ASN A 8 -14.08 -10.89 -16.57
C ASN A 8 -13.41 -9.85 -15.64
N VAL A 9 -13.06 -10.28 -14.42
CA VAL A 9 -12.40 -9.44 -13.41
C VAL A 9 -10.96 -9.19 -13.81
N ARG A 10 -10.54 -7.94 -13.86
CA ARG A 10 -9.17 -7.51 -14.19
C ARG A 10 -8.47 -6.84 -13.00
N LEU A 11 -9.23 -6.39 -12.03
CA LEU A 11 -8.72 -5.70 -10.84
C LEU A 11 -9.43 -6.21 -9.60
N VAL A 12 -8.66 -6.52 -8.56
CA VAL A 12 -9.14 -6.82 -7.21
C VAL A 12 -8.60 -5.77 -6.26
N ILE A 13 -9.48 -5.17 -5.46
CA ILE A 13 -9.10 -4.16 -4.47
C ILE A 13 -9.39 -4.71 -3.07
N VAL A 14 -8.38 -4.60 -2.18
CA VAL A 14 -8.50 -4.94 -0.76
C VAL A 14 -8.33 -3.67 0.07
N ASP A 15 -9.43 -3.11 0.54
CA ASP A 15 -9.45 -1.90 1.37
C ASP A 15 -10.11 -2.20 2.73
N SER A 16 -9.33 -2.30 3.77
CA SER A 16 -7.89 -2.30 3.91
C SER A 16 -7.38 -3.65 4.43
N LEU A 17 -6.12 -3.95 4.12
CA LEU A 17 -5.49 -5.22 4.50
C LEU A 17 -5.59 -5.54 6.00
N MET A 18 -5.35 -4.54 6.85
CA MET A 18 -5.26 -4.74 8.31
C MET A 18 -6.56 -4.52 9.07
N GLY A 19 -7.64 -4.12 8.38
CA GLY A 19 -8.93 -3.83 9.04
C GLY A 19 -9.44 -5.02 9.86
N HIS A 20 -9.51 -6.18 9.24
CA HIS A 20 -9.98 -7.42 9.89
C HIS A 20 -8.97 -7.99 10.91
N TYR A 21 -7.67 -7.90 10.62
CA TYR A 21 -6.64 -8.46 11.51
C TYR A 21 -6.49 -7.71 12.83
N ARG A 22 -6.83 -6.41 12.88
CA ARG A 22 -6.82 -5.64 14.12
C ARG A 22 -7.97 -6.02 15.06
N ALA A 23 -9.12 -6.32 14.51
CA ALA A 23 -10.30 -6.71 15.28
C ALA A 23 -10.16 -8.09 15.93
N GLU A 24 -9.55 -9.04 15.22
CA GLU A 24 -9.45 -10.44 15.66
C GLU A 24 -8.27 -10.72 16.60
N TYR A 25 -7.18 -9.95 16.51
CA TYR A 25 -5.91 -10.24 17.20
C TYR A 25 -5.48 -9.08 18.08
N LEU A 26 -5.98 -9.06 19.31
CA LEU A 26 -5.60 -8.10 20.34
C LEU A 26 -4.49 -8.67 21.22
N GLY A 27 -3.41 -7.88 21.42
CA GLY A 27 -2.32 -8.21 22.34
C GLY A 27 -1.09 -8.86 21.72
N ARG A 28 0.01 -8.89 22.52
CA ARG A 28 1.32 -9.38 22.07
C ARG A 28 1.36 -10.89 21.84
N ALA A 29 0.59 -11.65 22.60
CA ALA A 29 0.57 -13.13 22.51
C ALA A 29 0.05 -13.65 21.16
N THR A 30 -0.76 -12.85 20.44
CA THR A 30 -1.35 -13.22 19.15
C THR A 30 -0.56 -12.73 17.94
N LEU A 31 0.56 -12.02 18.16
CA LEU A 31 1.35 -11.40 17.10
C LEU A 31 1.87 -12.41 16.08
N ALA A 32 2.43 -13.51 16.52
CA ALA A 32 2.97 -14.56 15.65
C ALA A 32 1.88 -15.19 14.78
N MET A 33 0.72 -15.49 15.36
CA MET A 33 -0.42 -16.03 14.64
C MET A 33 -0.97 -15.04 13.60
N ARG A 34 -1.05 -13.77 13.96
CA ARG A 34 -1.45 -12.69 13.05
C ARG A 34 -0.50 -12.60 11.86
N GLN A 35 0.81 -12.62 12.10
CA GLN A 35 1.82 -12.56 11.04
C GLN A 35 1.75 -13.80 10.13
N HIS A 36 1.55 -14.99 10.70
CA HIS A 36 1.41 -16.20 9.90
C HIS A 36 0.19 -16.16 8.98
N ARG A 37 -0.98 -15.75 9.50
CA ARG A 37 -2.20 -15.59 8.69
C ARG A 37 -2.07 -14.49 7.64
N LEU A 38 -1.46 -13.37 7.99
CA LEU A 38 -1.18 -12.29 7.05
C LEU A 38 -0.29 -12.78 5.89
N ASN A 39 0.77 -13.50 6.21
CA ASN A 39 1.66 -14.08 5.21
C ASN A 39 0.91 -15.02 4.26
N ARG A 40 0.13 -15.94 4.82
CA ARG A 40 -0.71 -16.85 4.02
C ARG A 40 -1.68 -16.10 3.10
N PHE A 41 -2.29 -15.03 3.59
CA PHE A 41 -3.21 -14.22 2.81
C PHE A 41 -2.49 -13.48 1.68
N MET A 42 -1.35 -12.87 1.95
CA MET A 42 -0.54 -12.19 0.94
C MET A 42 -0.09 -13.16 -0.17
N HIS A 43 0.39 -14.36 0.19
CA HIS A 43 0.73 -15.39 -0.78
C HIS A 43 -0.48 -15.85 -1.62
N LEU A 44 -1.66 -15.96 -1.01
CA LEU A 44 -2.88 -16.27 -1.76
C LEU A 44 -3.20 -15.19 -2.79
N LEU A 45 -3.07 -13.92 -2.42
CA LEU A 45 -3.29 -12.79 -3.34
C LEU A 45 -2.28 -12.81 -4.49
N THR A 46 -0.99 -12.97 -4.20
CA THR A 46 0.06 -13.05 -5.23
C THR A 46 -0.22 -14.20 -6.21
N ARG A 47 -0.49 -15.39 -5.69
CA ARG A 47 -0.84 -16.55 -6.51
C ARG A 47 -2.08 -16.30 -7.36
N THR A 48 -3.08 -15.61 -6.80
CA THR A 48 -4.31 -15.27 -7.54
C THR A 48 -4.01 -14.29 -8.67
N ALA A 49 -3.18 -13.27 -8.42
CA ALA A 49 -2.75 -12.32 -9.43
C ALA A 49 -2.08 -13.03 -10.61
N GLU A 50 -1.13 -13.92 -10.31
CA GLU A 50 -0.35 -14.66 -11.32
C GLU A 50 -1.21 -15.66 -12.10
N THR A 51 -1.98 -16.51 -11.40
CA THR A 51 -2.71 -17.60 -12.05
C THR A 51 -3.93 -17.14 -12.83
N ARG A 52 -4.49 -15.97 -12.48
CA ARG A 52 -5.71 -15.44 -13.11
C ARG A 52 -5.49 -14.17 -13.93
N ASN A 53 -4.23 -13.73 -14.02
CA ASN A 53 -3.86 -12.52 -14.74
C ASN A 53 -4.70 -11.29 -14.33
N VAL A 54 -4.83 -11.07 -13.02
CA VAL A 54 -5.56 -9.94 -12.43
C VAL A 54 -4.60 -9.03 -11.67
N ALA A 55 -4.80 -7.72 -11.76
CA ALA A 55 -4.11 -6.78 -10.90
C ALA A 55 -4.72 -6.79 -9.49
N ILE A 56 -3.88 -6.71 -8.46
CA ILE A 56 -4.35 -6.60 -7.07
C ILE A 56 -3.81 -5.32 -6.46
N VAL A 57 -4.71 -4.50 -5.94
CA VAL A 57 -4.39 -3.27 -5.20
C VAL A 57 -4.81 -3.45 -3.76
N ILE A 58 -3.90 -3.15 -2.84
CA ILE A 58 -4.13 -3.27 -1.40
C ILE A 58 -3.88 -1.91 -0.77
N THR A 59 -4.84 -1.41 -0.01
CA THR A 59 -4.59 -0.27 0.89
C THR A 59 -4.13 -0.78 2.25
N ASN A 60 -3.18 -0.06 2.84
CA ASN A 60 -2.64 -0.39 4.15
C ASN A 60 -2.41 0.87 4.98
N GLN A 61 -2.48 0.72 6.29
CA GLN A 61 -2.19 1.80 7.22
C GLN A 61 -0.70 1.85 7.54
N VAL A 62 -0.28 3.00 8.01
CA VAL A 62 1.07 3.23 8.54
C VAL A 62 1.01 3.49 10.05
N MET A 63 2.11 3.22 10.72
CA MET A 63 2.32 3.55 12.13
C MET A 63 3.61 4.33 12.29
N SER A 64 3.68 5.16 13.32
CA SER A 64 4.93 5.79 13.73
C SER A 64 5.82 4.77 14.42
N ALA A 65 7.11 4.78 14.09
CA ALA A 65 8.15 4.04 14.78
C ALA A 65 8.99 5.05 15.60
N PRO A 66 8.66 5.29 16.88
CA PRO A 66 9.28 6.35 17.70
C PRO A 66 10.79 6.14 17.90
N ASP A 67 11.26 4.90 17.74
CA ASP A 67 12.67 4.55 17.92
C ASP A 67 13.54 4.87 16.69
N THR A 68 12.98 5.52 15.67
CA THR A 68 13.73 5.89 14.45
C THR A 68 14.29 7.30 14.64
N PHE A 69 15.57 7.40 15.03
CA PHE A 69 16.26 8.68 15.25
C PHE A 69 16.62 9.41 13.96
N PHE A 70 16.74 8.70 12.83
CA PHE A 70 17.07 9.27 11.52
C PHE A 70 16.12 8.75 10.45
N GLY A 71 15.71 9.65 9.55
CA GLY A 71 14.84 9.33 8.42
C GLY A 71 13.35 9.40 8.73
N ASP A 72 12.56 8.76 7.88
CA ASP A 72 11.09 8.72 8.00
C ASP A 72 10.67 7.68 9.07
N PRO A 73 10.08 8.11 10.20
CA PRO A 73 9.66 7.21 11.27
C PRO A 73 8.43 6.37 10.90
N THR A 74 7.89 6.54 9.71
CA THR A 74 6.63 5.91 9.30
C THR A 74 6.89 4.52 8.71
N ARG A 75 6.24 3.50 9.28
CA ARG A 75 6.34 2.12 8.80
C ARG A 75 4.96 1.55 8.46
N PRO A 76 4.86 0.70 7.43
CA PRO A 76 3.61 0.02 7.12
C PRO A 76 3.21 -0.93 8.24
N VAL A 77 1.94 -0.97 8.57
CA VAL A 77 1.38 -1.97 9.47
C VAL A 77 1.48 -3.34 8.79
N GLY A 78 1.85 -4.38 9.54
CA GLY A 78 2.12 -5.72 8.98
C GLY A 78 3.60 -6.01 8.70
N GLY A 79 4.46 -4.99 8.79
CA GLY A 79 5.92 -5.14 8.78
C GLY A 79 6.47 -5.74 7.49
N HIS A 80 7.47 -6.61 7.65
CA HIS A 80 8.21 -7.20 6.53
C HIS A 80 7.36 -8.04 5.59
N VAL A 81 6.32 -8.72 6.09
CA VAL A 81 5.45 -9.57 5.25
C VAL A 81 4.84 -8.77 4.11
N VAL A 82 4.23 -7.63 4.41
CA VAL A 82 3.62 -6.76 3.38
C VAL A 82 4.69 -6.15 2.49
N ALA A 83 5.82 -5.73 3.08
CA ALA A 83 6.90 -5.09 2.36
C ALA A 83 7.55 -5.98 1.30
N HIS A 84 7.75 -7.28 1.62
CA HIS A 84 8.45 -8.20 0.71
C HIS A 84 7.54 -8.91 -0.29
N THR A 85 6.23 -8.99 -0.02
CA THR A 85 5.31 -9.66 -0.93
C THR A 85 4.75 -8.72 -2.00
N SER A 86 4.74 -7.40 -1.74
CA SER A 86 4.24 -6.40 -2.69
C SER A 86 5.30 -6.06 -3.74
N THR A 87 4.93 -6.11 -5.02
CA THR A 87 5.81 -5.75 -6.14
C THR A 87 6.04 -4.25 -6.21
N TYR A 88 4.98 -3.47 -5.98
CA TYR A 88 5.02 -2.02 -5.96
C TYR A 88 4.51 -1.50 -4.62
N ARG A 89 5.16 -0.48 -4.07
CA ARG A 89 4.71 0.19 -2.86
C ARG A 89 4.71 1.70 -3.07
N ILE A 90 3.53 2.29 -2.91
CA ILE A 90 3.35 3.73 -3.00
C ILE A 90 2.94 4.23 -1.61
N PHE A 91 3.67 5.18 -1.09
CA PHE A 91 3.39 5.83 0.18
C PHE A 91 2.67 7.15 -0.07
N LEU A 92 1.50 7.33 0.56
CA LEU A 92 0.69 8.52 0.43
C LEU A 92 0.76 9.36 1.70
N ARG A 93 1.05 10.65 1.58
CA ARG A 93 1.03 11.58 2.72
C ARG A 93 0.36 12.90 2.37
N LYS A 94 -0.19 13.55 3.40
CA LYS A 94 -0.75 14.90 3.28
C LYS A 94 0.39 15.93 3.33
N SER A 95 0.29 16.97 2.51
CA SER A 95 1.23 18.10 2.46
C SER A 95 0.45 19.39 2.20
N GLY A 96 0.03 20.05 3.27
CA GLY A 96 -0.86 21.21 3.16
C GLY A 96 -2.18 20.85 2.46
N LYS A 97 -2.49 21.58 1.39
CA LYS A 97 -3.66 21.32 0.53
C LYS A 97 -3.44 20.17 -0.47
N ASN A 98 -2.16 19.82 -0.70
CA ASN A 98 -1.78 18.77 -1.64
C ASN A 98 -1.60 17.41 -0.96
N ARG A 99 -1.36 16.41 -1.78
CA ARG A 99 -0.96 15.06 -1.41
C ARG A 99 0.35 14.73 -2.13
N ILE A 100 1.15 13.89 -1.53
CA ILE A 100 2.39 13.38 -2.13
C ILE A 100 2.28 11.87 -2.19
N ALA A 101 2.44 11.33 -3.39
CA ALA A 101 2.64 9.90 -3.62
C ALA A 101 4.12 9.66 -3.83
N LYS A 102 4.74 8.86 -2.95
CA LYS A 102 6.14 8.49 -3.06
C LYS A 102 6.26 7.02 -3.44
N MET A 103 6.97 6.74 -4.54
CA MET A 103 7.38 5.38 -4.89
C MET A 103 8.41 4.90 -3.87
N LYS A 104 8.06 3.90 -3.08
CA LYS A 104 8.94 3.33 -2.04
C LYS A 104 9.63 2.05 -2.49
N ASP A 105 9.00 1.33 -3.39
CA ASP A 105 9.54 0.10 -3.95
C ASP A 105 8.95 -0.16 -5.31
N SER A 106 9.82 -0.49 -6.25
CA SER A 106 9.45 -0.85 -7.61
C SER A 106 10.61 -1.57 -8.29
N PRO A 107 10.37 -2.68 -9.00
CA PRO A 107 11.43 -3.36 -9.75
C PRO A 107 11.91 -2.57 -10.99
N TYR A 108 11.11 -1.58 -11.45
CA TYR A 108 11.37 -0.91 -12.75
C TYR A 108 11.45 0.61 -12.66
N HIS A 109 11.04 1.22 -11.53
CA HIS A 109 10.99 2.67 -11.39
C HIS A 109 11.92 3.14 -10.28
N PRO A 110 12.64 4.25 -10.48
CA PRO A 110 13.42 4.87 -9.41
C PRO A 110 12.49 5.42 -8.32
N GLU A 111 13.04 5.69 -7.15
CA GLU A 111 12.33 6.45 -6.12
C GLU A 111 12.01 7.85 -6.66
N GLN A 112 10.73 8.20 -6.67
CA GLN A 112 10.26 9.51 -7.10
C GLN A 112 8.99 9.89 -6.37
N ASP A 113 8.75 11.19 -6.28
CA ASP A 113 7.57 11.77 -5.66
C ASP A 113 6.67 12.40 -6.73
N ALA A 114 5.37 12.15 -6.66
CA ALA A 114 4.35 12.87 -7.41
C ALA A 114 3.48 13.69 -6.47
N VAL A 115 3.29 14.95 -6.78
CA VAL A 115 2.40 15.86 -6.02
C VAL A 115 1.07 15.97 -6.74
N PHE A 116 -0.02 15.85 -6.02
CA PHE A 116 -1.38 15.95 -6.54
C PHE A 116 -2.32 16.58 -5.52
N THR A 117 -3.51 16.98 -5.94
CA THR A 117 -4.58 17.43 -5.07
C THR A 117 -5.82 16.55 -5.20
N LEU A 118 -6.72 16.69 -4.25
CA LEU A 118 -8.05 16.06 -4.28
C LEU A 118 -9.11 17.15 -4.27
N ASN A 119 -10.02 17.08 -5.22
CA ASN A 119 -11.18 17.95 -5.32
C ASN A 119 -12.45 17.14 -5.64
N GLU A 120 -13.56 17.78 -5.89
CA GLU A 120 -14.84 17.13 -6.19
C GLU A 120 -14.81 16.28 -7.47
N LYS A 121 -13.87 16.54 -8.38
CA LYS A 121 -13.67 15.78 -9.62
C LYS A 121 -12.74 14.58 -9.43
N GLY A 122 -12.09 14.45 -8.26
CA GLY A 122 -11.15 13.37 -7.92
C GLY A 122 -9.71 13.86 -7.76
N ILE A 123 -8.77 13.18 -8.41
CA ILE A 123 -7.34 13.52 -8.40
C ILE A 123 -7.06 14.54 -9.48
N ASP A 124 -6.32 15.61 -9.13
CA ASP A 124 -6.00 16.72 -10.02
C ASP A 124 -4.57 17.23 -9.78
N ASP A 125 -4.10 18.12 -10.62
CA ASP A 125 -2.81 18.78 -10.49
C ASP A 125 -2.71 19.60 -9.19
N PRO A 126 -1.48 19.85 -8.65
CA PRO A 126 -1.28 20.64 -7.45
C PRO A 126 -1.87 22.05 -7.56
N ILE A 127 -2.50 22.53 -6.48
CA ILE A 127 -3.19 23.84 -6.44
C ILE A 127 -2.21 25.01 -6.57
N ASP A 128 -1.01 24.90 -6.04
CA ASP A 128 0.05 25.92 -6.17
C ASP A 128 1.17 25.38 -7.02
N GLY A 129 1.65 26.17 -7.98
CA GLY A 129 2.64 25.86 -9.00
C GLY A 129 3.99 25.26 -8.55
N SER A 130 4.00 24.49 -7.49
CA SER A 130 5.11 23.64 -7.06
C SER A 130 5.27 22.44 -8.02
N LYS A 131 5.35 22.72 -9.32
CA LYS A 131 5.99 21.80 -10.27
C LYS A 131 7.44 21.69 -9.83
N LYS A 132 7.75 20.83 -8.87
CA LYS A 132 9.13 20.37 -8.70
C LYS A 132 9.50 19.74 -10.02
N LYS A 133 10.44 20.38 -10.73
CA LYS A 133 11.07 19.87 -11.92
C LYS A 133 11.50 18.45 -11.62
N ILE A 134 10.93 17.50 -12.33
CA ILE A 134 11.45 16.16 -12.44
C ILE A 134 12.82 16.34 -13.09
N ASN A 135 13.88 16.23 -12.29
CA ASN A 135 15.23 16.19 -12.85
C ASN A 135 15.31 14.92 -13.71
N LYS A 136 15.56 15.17 -14.99
CA LYS A 136 15.88 14.15 -15.98
C LYS A 136 17.20 13.46 -15.60
#